data_e9be8f225b6275129eec4478155daf43
#
_entry.id   e9be8f225b6275129eec4478155daf43
#
_cell.length_a   1.000
_cell.length_b   1.000
_cell.length_c   1.000
_cell.angle_alpha   90.00
_cell.angle_beta   90.00
_cell.angle_gamma   90.00
#
_symmetry.space_group_name_H-M   'P 1'
#
loop_
_entity.id
_entity.type
_entity.pdbx_description
1 polymer ?
#
loop_
_entity_poly.entity_id
_entity_poly.type
_entity_poly.pdbx_seq_one_letter_code
_entity_poly.pdbx_strand_id
1 'polypeptide(L)'
;MKCEQFRKKLQEEPGNDDTDFHAHRQVCPPCDKAYQDAMLFEKQLSDAFSDTGPDTRPETRLTDAVQDSVRRYRKTRRRYFSITAALMMLTLAGAASFHLYQIRSLNDFVLSHIEHEIGQLNNTHVVSHSRLKQLVSQFEVPDLSVLPAITYVEKCWMRTGYGLHLIVQGQKGPVTLLFMPNESVEHSQPIQSADFTGKLYSLGQGSFALVGIPGEPLEMLAEKLRMASATGVTLTL
;
A
#
# COMPACT_ATOMS: atom_id res chain seq x y z
N MET A 1 55.35 -23.63 49.95
CA MET A 1 53.99 -23.49 49.37
C MET A 1 53.96 -24.01 47.94
N LYS A 2 52.83 -24.60 47.47
CA LYS A 2 52.68 -25.03 46.03
C LYS A 2 52.13 -23.86 45.19
N CYS A 3 52.44 -23.84 43.88
CA CYS A 3 52.01 -22.77 42.99
C CYS A 3 50.49 -22.54 42.97
N GLU A 4 49.70 -23.61 43.09
CA GLU A 4 48.24 -23.53 43.17
C GLU A 4 47.76 -22.77 44.42
N GLN A 5 48.37 -23.05 45.55
CA GLN A 5 48.08 -22.37 46.83
C GLN A 5 48.50 -20.89 46.77
N PHE A 6 49.62 -20.60 46.10
CA PHE A 6 50.07 -19.23 45.85
C PHE A 6 49.07 -18.46 45.04
N ARG A 7 48.62 -19.01 43.91
CA ARG A 7 47.64 -18.35 43.02
C ARG A 7 46.31 -18.09 43.74
N LYS A 8 45.85 -19.04 44.54
CA LYS A 8 44.63 -18.86 45.33
C LYS A 8 44.78 -17.71 46.34
N LYS A 9 45.87 -17.67 47.09
CA LYS A 9 46.14 -16.55 48.04
C LYS A 9 46.26 -15.22 47.32
N LEU A 10 46.93 -15.19 46.15
CA LEU A 10 47.06 -13.97 45.35
C LEU A 10 45.69 -13.42 44.87
N GLN A 11 44.76 -14.29 44.55
CA GLN A 11 43.39 -13.86 44.17
C GLN A 11 42.56 -13.36 45.32
N GLU A 12 42.74 -14.00 46.51
CA GLU A 12 41.98 -13.61 47.70
C GLU A 12 42.52 -12.29 48.31
N GLU A 13 43.83 -12.11 48.33
CA GLU A 13 44.51 -10.98 48.94
C GLU A 13 45.84 -10.66 48.21
N PRO A 14 45.85 -9.82 47.17
CA PRO A 14 47.06 -9.49 46.42
C PRO A 14 48.19 -8.89 47.22
N GLY A 15 47.86 -8.16 48.31
CA GLY A 15 48.80 -7.51 49.21
C GLY A 15 49.21 -8.39 50.41
N ASN A 16 49.04 -9.71 50.38
CA ASN A 16 49.29 -10.59 51.52
C ASN A 16 50.75 -10.59 51.98
N ASP A 17 50.99 -10.36 53.27
CA ASP A 17 52.33 -10.25 53.89
C ASP A 17 52.88 -11.60 54.46
N ASP A 18 52.27 -12.76 54.11
CA ASP A 18 52.70 -14.05 54.56
C ASP A 18 54.14 -14.35 54.06
N THR A 19 55.03 -14.73 54.99
CA THR A 19 56.43 -15.07 54.71
C THR A 19 56.59 -16.22 53.70
N ASP A 20 55.71 -17.25 53.76
CA ASP A 20 55.76 -18.35 52.80
C ASP A 20 55.30 -17.93 51.41
N PHE A 21 54.42 -16.94 51.32
CA PHE A 21 53.98 -16.35 50.08
C PHE A 21 55.12 -15.58 49.37
N HIS A 22 55.84 -14.76 50.12
CA HIS A 22 56.98 -14.03 49.60
C HIS A 22 58.18 -14.93 49.26
N ALA A 23 58.45 -15.93 50.09
CA ALA A 23 59.52 -16.90 49.82
C ALA A 23 59.24 -17.71 48.53
N HIS A 24 57.97 -18.12 48.30
CA HIS A 24 57.62 -18.84 47.07
C HIS A 24 57.82 -17.97 45.81
N ARG A 25 57.50 -16.71 45.88
CA ARG A 25 57.66 -15.73 44.81
C ARG A 25 59.14 -15.58 44.41
N GLN A 26 60.04 -15.55 45.35
CA GLN A 26 61.49 -15.41 45.09
C GLN A 26 62.08 -16.63 44.34
N VAL A 27 61.47 -17.80 44.46
CA VAL A 27 62.04 -19.06 43.86
C VAL A 27 61.23 -19.52 42.65
N CYS A 28 60.07 -18.92 42.40
CA CYS A 28 59.20 -19.35 41.29
C CYS A 28 58.86 -18.22 40.32
N PRO A 29 59.59 -18.07 39.18
CA PRO A 29 59.39 -16.97 38.24
C PRO A 29 57.96 -16.82 37.72
N PRO A 30 57.22 -17.91 37.39
CA PRO A 30 55.82 -17.80 36.95
C PRO A 30 54.88 -17.19 38.00
N CYS A 31 55.15 -17.47 39.29
CA CYS A 31 54.36 -16.93 40.41
C CYS A 31 54.76 -15.46 40.70
N ASP A 32 55.99 -15.10 40.54
CA ASP A 32 56.43 -13.70 40.69
C ASP A 32 55.83 -12.84 39.57
N LYS A 33 55.83 -13.33 38.32
CA LYS A 33 55.14 -12.61 37.23
C LYS A 33 53.65 -12.43 37.52
N ALA A 34 52.94 -13.46 37.98
CA ALA A 34 51.53 -13.36 38.32
C ALA A 34 51.26 -12.30 39.43
N TYR A 35 52.17 -12.20 40.42
CA TYR A 35 52.11 -11.20 41.45
C TYR A 35 52.30 -9.78 40.90
N GLN A 36 53.30 -9.57 40.04
CA GLN A 36 53.56 -8.25 39.42
C GLN A 36 52.37 -7.80 38.56
N ASP A 37 51.77 -8.72 37.79
CA ASP A 37 50.59 -8.41 37.00
C ASP A 37 49.38 -8.04 37.90
N ALA A 38 49.19 -8.75 39.02
CA ALA A 38 48.12 -8.44 39.97
C ALA A 38 48.34 -7.07 40.65
N MET A 39 49.59 -6.77 41.10
CA MET A 39 49.86 -5.47 41.73
C MET A 39 49.79 -4.32 40.77
N LEU A 40 50.12 -4.51 39.47
CA LEU A 40 49.91 -3.53 38.43
C LEU A 40 48.40 -3.22 38.24
N PHE A 41 47.62 -4.29 38.23
CA PHE A 41 46.13 -4.16 38.13
C PHE A 41 45.54 -3.41 39.31
N GLU A 42 45.94 -3.77 40.55
CA GLU A 42 45.52 -3.05 41.76
C GLU A 42 45.87 -1.58 41.70
N LYS A 43 47.08 -1.25 41.24
CA LYS A 43 47.50 0.14 41.07
C LYS A 43 46.65 0.86 40.03
N GLN A 44 46.42 0.28 38.87
CA GLN A 44 45.56 0.89 37.85
C GLN A 44 44.13 1.10 38.35
N LEU A 45 43.62 0.17 39.13
CA LEU A 45 42.30 0.29 39.74
C LEU A 45 42.28 1.44 40.78
N SER A 46 43.31 1.51 41.63
CA SER A 46 43.43 2.59 42.59
C SER A 46 43.59 3.98 41.92
N ASP A 47 44.40 4.05 40.87
CA ASP A 47 44.58 5.28 40.13
C ASP A 47 43.26 5.72 39.43
N ALA A 48 42.51 4.75 38.87
CA ALA A 48 41.21 5.02 38.27
C ALA A 48 40.15 5.53 39.24
N PHE A 49 40.22 5.08 40.48
CA PHE A 49 39.34 5.56 41.58
C PHE A 49 39.84 6.87 42.23
N SER A 50 41.17 7.10 42.20
CA SER A 50 41.75 8.28 42.81
C SER A 50 41.69 9.54 41.91
N ASP A 51 41.58 9.33 40.59
CA ASP A 51 41.45 10.43 39.58
C ASP A 51 40.03 11.03 39.58
N THR A 52 39.14 10.50 40.38
CA THR A 52 37.88 11.16 40.71
C THR A 52 38.13 12.27 41.75
N GLY A 53 38.53 13.43 41.26
CA GLY A 53 38.70 14.63 42.10
C GLY A 53 37.48 14.89 42.97
N PRO A 54 37.65 15.61 44.10
CA PRO A 54 36.66 15.73 45.17
C PRO A 54 35.33 16.40 44.77
N ASP A 55 35.16 16.80 43.50
CA ASP A 55 34.04 17.64 43.08
C ASP A 55 33.08 16.95 42.07
N THR A 56 33.30 15.72 41.72
CA THR A 56 32.33 14.99 40.85
C THR A 56 31.88 13.69 41.54
N ARG A 57 30.87 13.85 42.40
CA ARG A 57 30.21 12.69 42.98
C ARG A 57 29.84 11.70 41.87
N PRO A 58 30.26 10.43 41.90
CA PRO A 58 29.95 9.42 40.88
C PRO A 58 28.44 9.30 40.66
N GLU A 59 27.64 9.61 41.69
CA GLU A 59 26.20 9.68 41.63
C GLU A 59 25.65 10.69 40.62
N THR A 60 26.27 11.86 40.46
CA THR A 60 25.81 12.88 39.52
C THR A 60 26.11 12.50 38.07
N ARG A 61 27.25 11.89 37.78
CA ARG A 61 27.58 11.39 36.42
C ARG A 61 26.70 10.24 36.01
N LEU A 62 26.35 9.32 36.96
CA LEU A 62 25.46 8.20 36.67
C LEU A 62 24.02 8.69 36.43
N THR A 63 23.55 9.63 37.22
CA THR A 63 22.22 10.21 37.08
C THR A 63 22.10 11.00 35.76
N ASP A 64 23.12 11.77 35.37
CA ASP A 64 23.15 12.52 34.10
C ASP A 64 23.18 11.57 32.90
N ALA A 65 23.99 10.52 32.93
CA ALA A 65 24.06 9.52 31.85
C ALA A 65 22.74 8.76 31.69
N VAL A 66 22.08 8.41 32.82
CA VAL A 66 20.76 7.78 32.80
C VAL A 66 19.70 8.74 32.27
N GLN A 67 19.69 10.00 32.74
CA GLN A 67 18.74 10.99 32.24
C GLN A 67 18.90 11.27 30.73
N ASP A 68 20.12 11.35 30.24
CA ASP A 68 20.39 11.55 28.81
C ASP A 68 19.97 10.33 27.98
N SER A 69 20.14 9.12 28.48
CA SER A 69 19.67 7.92 27.80
C SER A 69 18.15 7.87 27.75
N VAL A 70 17.47 8.21 28.85
CA VAL A 70 16.00 8.30 28.92
C VAL A 70 15.47 9.41 27.99
N ARG A 71 16.12 10.58 27.94
CA ARG A 71 15.75 11.65 27.02
C ARG A 71 15.89 11.24 25.56
N ARG A 72 16.98 10.56 25.17
CA ARG A 72 17.19 10.02 23.83
C ARG A 72 16.13 8.98 23.47
N TYR A 73 15.85 8.04 24.38
CA TYR A 73 14.81 7.03 24.20
C TYR A 73 13.42 7.66 24.01
N ARG A 74 13.05 8.65 24.86
CA ARG A 74 11.77 9.35 24.73
C ARG A 74 11.64 10.12 23.40
N LYS A 75 12.73 10.78 22.94
CA LYS A 75 12.76 11.52 21.67
C LYS A 75 12.63 10.58 20.49
N THR A 76 13.31 9.46 20.51
CA THR A 76 13.25 8.43 19.47
C THR A 76 11.86 7.78 19.44
N ARG A 77 11.33 7.39 20.60
CA ARG A 77 9.97 6.83 20.73
C ARG A 77 8.90 7.79 20.21
N ARG A 78 8.98 9.10 20.52
CA ARG A 78 8.05 10.11 19.99
C ARG A 78 8.11 10.20 18.47
N ARG A 79 9.31 10.14 17.87
CA ARG A 79 9.46 10.14 16.40
C ARG A 79 8.83 8.91 15.75
N TYR A 80 9.04 7.73 16.30
CA TYR A 80 8.39 6.51 15.79
C TYR A 80 6.88 6.56 15.96
N PHE A 81 6.39 7.03 17.10
CA PHE A 81 4.95 7.21 17.31
C PHE A 81 4.32 8.21 16.33
N SER A 82 4.99 9.31 16.01
CA SER A 82 4.48 10.28 15.03
C SER A 82 4.48 9.73 13.62
N ILE A 83 5.50 8.95 13.23
CA ILE A 83 5.57 8.31 11.90
C ILE A 83 4.49 7.24 11.76
N THR A 84 4.32 6.39 12.77
CA THR A 84 3.29 5.33 12.74
C THR A 84 1.88 5.92 12.74
N ALA A 85 1.63 6.99 13.52
CA ALA A 85 0.36 7.69 13.51
C ALA A 85 0.08 8.36 12.15
N ALA A 86 1.09 8.98 11.52
CA ALA A 86 0.96 9.57 10.20
C ALA A 86 0.66 8.52 9.12
N LEU A 87 1.35 7.38 9.14
CA LEU A 87 1.09 6.26 8.24
C LEU A 87 -0.33 5.70 8.44
N MET A 88 -0.75 5.53 9.67
CA MET A 88 -2.11 5.05 9.97
C MET A 88 -3.19 6.04 9.50
N MET A 89 -2.97 7.34 9.68
CA MET A 89 -3.89 8.36 9.16
C MET A 89 -3.94 8.35 7.63
N LEU A 90 -2.80 8.18 6.96
CA LEU A 90 -2.74 8.10 5.50
C LEU A 90 -3.48 6.87 4.97
N THR A 91 -3.34 5.71 5.62
CA THR A 91 -4.06 4.48 5.24
C THR A 91 -5.55 4.60 5.48
N LEU A 92 -5.98 5.20 6.60
CA LEU A 92 -7.39 5.45 6.89
C LEU A 92 -8.00 6.45 5.90
N ALA A 93 -7.29 7.53 5.57
CA ALA A 93 -7.74 8.50 4.57
C ALA A 93 -7.84 7.87 3.18
N GLY A 94 -6.87 7.04 2.80
CA GLY A 94 -6.91 6.28 1.54
C GLY A 94 -8.09 5.30 1.48
N ALA A 95 -8.31 4.55 2.56
CA ALA A 95 -9.44 3.61 2.66
C ALA A 95 -10.80 4.35 2.64
N ALA A 96 -10.91 5.47 3.35
CA ALA A 96 -12.11 6.29 3.33
C ALA A 96 -12.38 6.89 1.94
N SER A 97 -11.35 7.41 1.27
CA SER A 97 -11.47 7.93 -0.10
C SER A 97 -11.87 6.84 -1.09
N PHE A 98 -11.29 5.65 -0.96
CA PHE A 98 -11.66 4.49 -1.78
C PHE A 98 -13.11 4.06 -1.52
N HIS A 99 -13.53 4.04 -0.25
CA HIS A 99 -14.91 3.69 0.11
C HIS A 99 -15.91 4.73 -0.40
N LEU A 100 -15.61 6.02 -0.27
CA LEU A 100 -16.45 7.08 -0.84
C LEU A 100 -16.52 7.03 -2.37
N TYR A 101 -15.44 6.66 -3.04
CA TYR A 101 -15.42 6.42 -4.49
C TYR A 101 -16.35 5.26 -4.89
N GLN A 102 -16.36 4.18 -4.12
CA GLN A 102 -17.24 3.03 -4.34
C GLN A 102 -18.74 3.33 -4.12
N ILE A 103 -19.06 4.32 -3.25
CA ILE A 103 -20.45 4.71 -2.95
C ILE A 103 -21.06 5.59 -4.06
N ARG A 104 -20.25 6.18 -4.96
CA ARG A 104 -20.81 6.92 -6.09
C ARG A 104 -21.80 6.05 -6.85
N SER A 105 -22.96 6.59 -7.17
CA SER A 105 -23.96 5.85 -7.93
C SER A 105 -23.39 5.45 -9.30
N LEU A 106 -23.87 4.32 -9.83
CA LEU A 106 -23.44 3.87 -11.16
C LEU A 106 -23.83 4.88 -12.25
N ASN A 107 -24.93 5.61 -12.04
CA ASN A 107 -25.36 6.69 -12.91
C ASN A 107 -24.35 7.84 -12.96
N ASP A 108 -23.88 8.29 -11.77
CA ASP A 108 -22.87 9.36 -11.69
C ASP A 108 -21.55 8.95 -12.36
N PHE A 109 -21.18 7.67 -12.19
CA PHE A 109 -20.01 7.11 -12.86
C PHE A 109 -20.16 7.16 -14.38
N VAL A 110 -21.27 6.68 -14.92
CA VAL A 110 -21.55 6.67 -16.36
C VAL A 110 -21.50 8.08 -16.94
N LEU A 111 -22.15 9.04 -16.30
CA LEU A 111 -22.13 10.44 -16.74
C LEU A 111 -20.71 11.02 -16.70
N SER A 112 -19.98 10.85 -15.63
CA SER A 112 -18.61 11.36 -15.52
C SER A 112 -17.66 10.72 -16.54
N HIS A 113 -17.86 9.44 -16.89
CA HIS A 113 -17.09 8.76 -17.91
C HIS A 113 -17.33 9.32 -19.32
N ILE A 114 -18.60 9.59 -19.66
CA ILE A 114 -18.99 10.20 -20.94
C ILE A 114 -18.45 11.63 -21.04
N GLU A 115 -18.57 12.43 -20.00
CA GLU A 115 -18.08 13.81 -19.95
C GLU A 115 -16.55 13.87 -20.15
N HIS A 116 -15.83 12.90 -19.59
CA HIS A 116 -14.37 12.81 -19.77
C HIS A 116 -13.98 12.49 -21.21
N GLU A 117 -14.77 11.71 -21.92
CA GLU A 117 -14.51 11.28 -23.29
C GLU A 117 -15.38 11.99 -24.34
N ILE A 118 -15.92 13.16 -24.02
CA ILE A 118 -16.85 13.91 -24.86
C ILE A 118 -16.29 14.20 -26.28
N GLY A 119 -14.96 14.32 -26.39
CA GLY A 119 -14.27 14.51 -27.67
C GLY A 119 -14.46 13.35 -28.66
N GLN A 120 -14.73 12.14 -28.17
CA GLN A 120 -14.94 10.95 -28.99
C GLN A 120 -16.33 10.92 -29.65
N LEU A 121 -17.30 11.65 -29.08
CA LEU A 121 -18.65 11.75 -29.64
C LEU A 121 -18.68 12.37 -31.05
N ASN A 122 -17.68 13.16 -31.40
CA ASN A 122 -17.56 13.80 -32.71
C ASN A 122 -16.88 12.90 -33.77
N ASN A 123 -16.47 11.68 -33.39
CA ASN A 123 -15.83 10.77 -34.33
C ASN A 123 -16.86 10.19 -35.31
N THR A 124 -16.63 10.39 -36.62
CA THR A 124 -17.49 9.90 -37.67
C THR A 124 -16.92 8.71 -38.45
N HIS A 125 -15.66 8.34 -38.16
CA HIS A 125 -15.02 7.22 -38.82
C HIS A 125 -15.52 5.90 -38.28
N VAL A 126 -16.04 5.04 -39.16
CA VAL A 126 -16.51 3.70 -38.78
C VAL A 126 -15.32 2.83 -38.36
N VAL A 127 -15.42 2.21 -37.24
CA VAL A 127 -14.39 1.30 -36.70
C VAL A 127 -14.27 0.08 -37.63
N SER A 128 -13.03 -0.32 -37.93
CA SER A 128 -12.77 -1.51 -38.72
C SER A 128 -13.24 -2.79 -38.00
N HIS A 129 -13.76 -3.74 -38.78
CA HIS A 129 -14.22 -5.02 -38.22
C HIS A 129 -13.14 -5.77 -37.45
N SER A 130 -11.89 -5.73 -37.89
CA SER A 130 -10.75 -6.35 -37.19
C SER A 130 -10.50 -5.73 -35.82
N ARG A 131 -10.58 -4.41 -35.67
CA ARG A 131 -10.43 -3.72 -34.38
C ARG A 131 -11.58 -4.05 -33.46
N LEU A 132 -12.81 -4.02 -33.97
CA LEU A 132 -13.98 -4.38 -33.18
C LEU A 132 -13.88 -5.81 -32.66
N LYS A 133 -13.59 -6.77 -33.54
CA LYS A 133 -13.43 -8.18 -33.18
C LYS A 133 -12.34 -8.40 -32.12
N GLN A 134 -11.19 -7.74 -32.28
CA GLN A 134 -10.07 -7.84 -31.31
C GLN A 134 -10.47 -7.40 -29.89
N LEU A 135 -11.23 -6.32 -29.76
CA LEU A 135 -11.63 -5.79 -28.45
C LEU A 135 -12.81 -6.57 -27.88
N VAL A 136 -13.81 -6.88 -28.69
CA VAL A 136 -15.04 -7.58 -28.30
C VAL A 136 -14.75 -9.00 -27.84
N SER A 137 -13.79 -9.69 -28.47
CA SER A 137 -13.43 -11.08 -28.09
C SER A 137 -12.91 -11.24 -26.64
N GLN A 138 -12.59 -10.14 -25.98
CA GLN A 138 -12.16 -10.14 -24.58
C GLN A 138 -13.33 -10.09 -23.57
N PHE A 139 -14.57 -9.94 -24.07
CA PHE A 139 -15.77 -9.77 -23.26
C PHE A 139 -16.88 -10.68 -23.78
N GLU A 140 -17.72 -11.16 -22.86
CA GLU A 140 -18.97 -11.83 -23.18
C GLU A 140 -20.05 -10.80 -23.45
N VAL A 141 -20.05 -10.23 -24.65
CA VAL A 141 -21.02 -9.21 -25.06
C VAL A 141 -22.08 -9.80 -26.00
N PRO A 142 -23.28 -9.20 -26.07
CA PRO A 142 -24.29 -9.55 -27.09
C PRO A 142 -23.75 -9.37 -28.50
N ASP A 143 -24.45 -9.96 -29.46
CA ASP A 143 -24.13 -9.71 -30.88
C ASP A 143 -24.27 -8.24 -31.22
N LEU A 144 -23.12 -7.60 -31.49
CA LEU A 144 -23.04 -6.18 -31.83
C LEU A 144 -23.40 -5.87 -33.30
N SER A 145 -23.65 -6.89 -34.12
CA SER A 145 -24.09 -6.70 -35.50
C SER A 145 -25.47 -6.06 -35.59
N VAL A 146 -26.25 -6.11 -34.51
CA VAL A 146 -27.55 -5.43 -34.40
C VAL A 146 -27.44 -3.93 -34.23
N LEU A 147 -26.23 -3.43 -33.92
CA LEU A 147 -25.98 -2.02 -33.72
C LEU A 147 -25.82 -1.25 -35.06
N PRO A 148 -26.14 0.04 -35.05
CA PRO A 148 -25.76 0.92 -36.16
C PRO A 148 -24.23 1.02 -36.33
N ALA A 149 -23.78 1.87 -37.26
CA ALA A 149 -22.37 2.09 -37.45
C ALA A 149 -21.65 2.48 -36.16
N ILE A 150 -20.66 1.68 -35.77
CA ILE A 150 -19.83 1.90 -34.59
C ILE A 150 -18.69 2.84 -35.00
N THR A 151 -18.64 4.02 -34.39
CA THR A 151 -17.63 5.05 -34.71
C THR A 151 -16.50 5.08 -33.67
N TYR A 152 -16.66 4.45 -32.52
CA TYR A 152 -15.64 4.33 -31.50
C TYR A 152 -15.77 3.01 -30.75
N VAL A 153 -14.66 2.41 -30.38
CA VAL A 153 -14.58 1.25 -29.50
C VAL A 153 -13.28 1.26 -28.73
N GLU A 154 -13.38 1.17 -27.40
CA GLU A 154 -12.20 1.07 -26.54
C GLU A 154 -12.51 0.24 -25.30
N LYS A 155 -11.47 -0.39 -24.75
CA LYS A 155 -11.49 -1.08 -23.49
C LYS A 155 -11.14 -0.09 -22.37
N CYS A 156 -12.10 0.25 -21.54
CA CYS A 156 -11.95 1.22 -20.47
C CYS A 156 -12.00 0.57 -19.09
N TRP A 157 -11.30 1.14 -18.13
CA TRP A 157 -11.48 0.76 -16.74
C TRP A 157 -12.81 1.34 -16.23
N MET A 158 -13.73 0.47 -15.84
CA MET A 158 -14.95 0.82 -15.15
C MET A 158 -14.75 0.76 -13.62
N ARG A 159 -15.76 0.94 -12.82
CA ARG A 159 -15.65 0.96 -11.35
C ARG A 159 -14.99 -0.28 -10.76
N THR A 160 -15.38 -1.46 -11.22
CA THR A 160 -15.01 -2.77 -10.63
C THR A 160 -14.21 -3.66 -11.58
N GLY A 161 -13.86 -3.16 -12.76
CA GLY A 161 -13.09 -3.94 -13.72
C GLY A 161 -13.10 -3.32 -15.11
N TYR A 162 -12.58 -4.04 -16.09
CA TYR A 162 -12.61 -3.58 -17.46
C TYR A 162 -14.00 -3.80 -18.09
N GLY A 163 -14.42 -2.82 -18.86
CA GLY A 163 -15.61 -2.87 -19.71
C GLY A 163 -15.30 -2.37 -21.11
N LEU A 164 -16.33 -2.28 -21.92
CA LEU A 164 -16.24 -1.87 -23.30
C LEU A 164 -17.03 -0.57 -23.50
N HIS A 165 -16.36 0.46 -24.02
CA HIS A 165 -16.98 1.72 -24.42
C HIS A 165 -17.12 1.74 -25.94
N LEU A 166 -18.36 1.90 -26.41
CA LEU A 166 -18.66 2.06 -27.81
C LEU A 166 -19.45 3.35 -28.05
N ILE A 167 -19.25 3.94 -29.22
CA ILE A 167 -20.11 5.01 -29.70
C ILE A 167 -20.68 4.56 -31.05
N VAL A 168 -21.98 4.65 -31.15
CA VAL A 168 -22.71 4.28 -32.36
C VAL A 168 -23.46 5.50 -32.91
N GLN A 169 -23.71 5.50 -34.21
CA GLN A 169 -24.49 6.56 -34.85
C GLN A 169 -25.98 6.34 -34.53
N GLY A 170 -26.56 7.21 -33.71
CA GLY A 170 -28.00 7.23 -33.45
C GLY A 170 -28.79 7.94 -34.54
N GLN A 171 -30.08 8.19 -34.26
CA GLN A 171 -30.97 8.89 -35.19
C GLN A 171 -30.81 10.40 -35.11
N LYS A 172 -30.59 10.95 -33.93
CA LYS A 172 -30.43 12.41 -33.71
C LYS A 172 -28.99 12.80 -33.44
N GLY A 173 -28.18 11.86 -32.99
CA GLY A 173 -26.79 12.11 -32.63
C GLY A 173 -26.06 10.83 -32.20
N PRO A 174 -24.82 10.97 -31.73
CA PRO A 174 -24.05 9.84 -31.20
C PRO A 174 -24.71 9.26 -29.96
N VAL A 175 -24.68 7.94 -29.87
CA VAL A 175 -25.13 7.18 -28.70
C VAL A 175 -23.97 6.44 -28.10
N THR A 176 -23.72 6.67 -26.84
CA THR A 176 -22.73 5.96 -26.05
C THR A 176 -23.32 4.68 -25.49
N LEU A 177 -22.63 3.58 -25.68
CA LEU A 177 -22.89 2.29 -25.06
C LEU A 177 -21.72 1.92 -24.16
N LEU A 178 -21.94 1.83 -22.86
CA LEU A 178 -20.98 1.31 -21.91
C LEU A 178 -21.41 -0.09 -21.46
N PHE A 179 -20.60 -1.08 -21.78
CA PHE A 179 -20.79 -2.44 -21.36
C PHE A 179 -19.94 -2.72 -20.12
N MET A 180 -20.58 -3.07 -19.02
CA MET A 180 -19.98 -3.23 -17.68
C MET A 180 -20.23 -4.62 -17.14
N PRO A 181 -19.38 -5.61 -17.47
CA PRO A 181 -19.62 -7.01 -17.13
C PRO A 181 -19.60 -7.31 -15.62
N ASN A 182 -18.92 -6.47 -14.84
CA ASN A 182 -18.76 -6.65 -13.39
C ASN A 182 -19.69 -5.75 -12.55
N GLU A 183 -20.60 -5.00 -13.19
CA GLU A 183 -21.57 -4.14 -12.52
C GLU A 183 -22.96 -4.68 -12.78
N SER A 184 -23.64 -5.16 -11.75
CA SER A 184 -25.02 -5.64 -11.87
C SER A 184 -26.00 -4.58 -11.40
N VAL A 185 -27.13 -4.47 -12.09
CA VAL A 185 -28.29 -3.69 -11.67
C VAL A 185 -29.52 -4.58 -11.63
N GLU A 186 -30.26 -4.53 -10.53
CA GLU A 186 -31.46 -5.36 -10.38
C GLU A 186 -32.57 -4.88 -11.33
N HIS A 187 -32.69 -3.57 -11.49
CA HIS A 187 -33.70 -2.92 -12.31
C HIS A 187 -33.05 -1.87 -13.19
N SER A 188 -33.65 -1.62 -14.35
CA SER A 188 -33.22 -0.53 -15.22
C SER A 188 -33.41 0.83 -14.53
N GLN A 189 -32.37 1.67 -14.60
CA GLN A 189 -32.32 2.97 -13.93
C GLN A 189 -32.15 4.10 -14.94
N PRO A 190 -32.92 5.16 -14.86
CA PRO A 190 -32.77 6.31 -15.75
C PRO A 190 -31.44 7.04 -15.45
N ILE A 191 -30.79 7.52 -16.50
CA ILE A 191 -29.63 8.42 -16.46
C ILE A 191 -30.08 9.73 -17.05
N GLN A 192 -29.85 10.84 -16.35
CA GLN A 192 -30.25 12.16 -16.82
C GLN A 192 -29.28 13.23 -16.34
N SER A 193 -28.85 14.07 -17.27
CA SER A 193 -28.13 15.33 -17.03
C SER A 193 -28.70 16.44 -17.91
N ALA A 194 -28.07 17.61 -17.93
CA ALA A 194 -28.48 18.71 -18.80
C ALA A 194 -28.31 18.35 -20.29
N ASP A 195 -27.22 17.66 -20.62
CA ASP A 195 -26.77 17.40 -22.00
C ASP A 195 -27.07 15.97 -22.46
N PHE A 196 -27.33 15.06 -21.53
CA PHE A 196 -27.47 13.62 -21.80
C PHE A 196 -28.71 13.04 -21.15
N THR A 197 -29.32 12.10 -21.87
CA THR A 197 -30.38 11.22 -21.33
C THR A 197 -30.06 9.79 -21.70
N GLY A 198 -30.41 8.88 -20.82
CA GLY A 198 -30.08 7.48 -21.01
C GLY A 198 -30.72 6.57 -19.97
N LYS A 199 -30.28 5.33 -20.00
CA LYS A 199 -30.74 4.33 -19.06
C LYS A 199 -29.72 3.21 -18.89
N LEU A 200 -29.61 2.73 -17.67
CA LEU A 200 -28.91 1.51 -17.31
C LEU A 200 -29.85 0.31 -17.47
N TYR A 201 -29.34 -0.73 -18.04
CA TYR A 201 -30.07 -2.00 -18.25
C TYR A 201 -29.31 -3.16 -17.61
N SER A 202 -30.02 -4.11 -17.02
CA SER A 202 -29.45 -5.36 -16.56
C SER A 202 -29.12 -6.26 -17.74
N LEU A 203 -27.99 -6.97 -17.67
CA LEU A 203 -27.54 -7.92 -18.68
C LEU A 203 -26.93 -9.15 -18.00
N GLY A 204 -27.78 -10.07 -17.55
CA GLY A 204 -27.31 -11.23 -16.79
C GLY A 204 -26.58 -10.83 -15.51
N GLN A 205 -25.29 -11.15 -15.41
CA GLN A 205 -24.46 -10.79 -14.26
C GLN A 205 -23.89 -9.37 -14.36
N GLY A 206 -23.93 -8.73 -15.56
CA GLY A 206 -23.45 -7.40 -15.82
C GLY A 206 -24.55 -6.40 -16.10
N SER A 207 -24.18 -5.25 -16.62
CA SER A 207 -25.09 -4.21 -17.09
C SER A 207 -24.54 -3.50 -18.32
N PHE A 208 -25.41 -2.76 -18.99
CA PHE A 208 -25.01 -1.80 -20.01
C PHE A 208 -25.77 -0.49 -19.85
N ALA A 209 -25.10 0.60 -20.16
CA ALA A 209 -25.71 1.91 -20.24
C ALA A 209 -25.84 2.35 -21.69
N LEU A 210 -27.01 2.85 -22.07
CA LEU A 210 -27.22 3.57 -23.32
C LEU A 210 -27.49 5.03 -22.98
N VAL A 211 -26.70 5.94 -23.55
CA VAL A 211 -26.78 7.36 -23.28
C VAL A 211 -26.64 8.13 -24.59
N GLY A 212 -27.54 9.03 -24.84
CA GLY A 212 -27.53 9.92 -26.01
C GLY A 212 -27.94 11.32 -25.66
N ILE A 213 -28.08 12.17 -26.65
CA ILE A 213 -28.64 13.50 -26.46
C ILE A 213 -30.14 13.44 -26.13
N PRO A 214 -30.71 14.44 -25.49
CA PRO A 214 -32.14 14.46 -25.16
C PRO A 214 -33.03 14.23 -26.39
N GLY A 215 -33.93 13.27 -26.26
CA GLY A 215 -34.86 12.89 -27.32
C GLY A 215 -34.34 11.87 -28.35
N GLU A 216 -33.13 11.32 -28.15
CA GLU A 216 -32.68 10.15 -28.93
C GLU A 216 -33.53 8.91 -28.59
N PRO A 217 -34.05 8.16 -29.57
CA PRO A 217 -34.90 6.98 -29.32
C PRO A 217 -34.09 5.74 -28.92
N LEU A 218 -33.61 5.70 -27.70
CA LEU A 218 -32.70 4.67 -27.15
C LEU A 218 -33.39 3.31 -26.95
N GLU A 219 -34.72 3.27 -26.73
CA GLU A 219 -35.43 2.02 -26.39
C GLU A 219 -35.37 0.97 -27.51
N MET A 220 -35.41 1.38 -28.78
CA MET A 220 -35.29 0.44 -29.90
C MET A 220 -33.91 -0.23 -29.92
N LEU A 221 -32.86 0.51 -29.56
CA LEU A 221 -31.50 0.01 -29.53
C LEU A 221 -31.29 -0.91 -28.31
N ALA A 222 -31.85 -0.53 -27.18
CA ALA A 222 -31.84 -1.34 -25.95
C ALA A 222 -32.53 -2.69 -26.20
N GLU A 223 -33.68 -2.71 -26.84
CA GLU A 223 -34.42 -3.95 -27.10
C GLU A 223 -33.66 -4.87 -28.06
N LYS A 224 -33.05 -4.35 -29.11
CA LYS A 224 -32.19 -5.14 -29.99
C LYS A 224 -31.04 -5.80 -29.24
N LEU A 225 -30.34 -5.06 -28.37
CA LEU A 225 -29.25 -5.60 -27.55
C LEU A 225 -29.74 -6.67 -26.56
N ARG A 226 -30.89 -6.46 -25.94
CA ARG A 226 -31.49 -7.45 -25.02
C ARG A 226 -31.91 -8.72 -25.74
N MET A 227 -32.51 -8.62 -26.92
CA MET A 227 -32.86 -9.79 -27.74
C MET A 227 -31.58 -10.53 -28.17
N ALA A 228 -30.54 -9.84 -28.59
CA ALA A 228 -29.28 -10.45 -28.98
C ALA A 228 -28.59 -11.16 -27.80
N SER A 229 -28.72 -10.65 -26.57
CA SER A 229 -28.20 -11.33 -25.38
C SER A 229 -29.03 -12.56 -24.98
N ALA A 230 -30.34 -12.52 -25.15
CA ALA A 230 -31.23 -13.62 -24.79
C ALA A 230 -31.10 -14.86 -25.70
N THR A 231 -30.67 -14.64 -26.96
CA THR A 231 -30.46 -15.72 -27.94
C THR A 231 -29.15 -16.49 -27.74
N GLY A 232 -28.31 -16.11 -26.78
CA GLY A 232 -27.04 -16.79 -26.47
C GLY A 232 -26.03 -16.81 -27.61
N VAL A 233 -26.23 -15.99 -28.65
CA VAL A 233 -25.31 -15.85 -29.78
C VAL A 233 -24.14 -15.02 -29.34
N THR A 234 -23.15 -15.66 -28.73
CA THR A 234 -21.80 -15.11 -28.62
C THR A 234 -21.28 -14.91 -30.04
N LEU A 235 -20.78 -13.72 -30.37
CA LEU A 235 -20.21 -13.41 -31.68
C LEU A 235 -19.24 -14.51 -32.12
N THR A 236 -19.65 -15.39 -33.00
CA THR A 236 -18.80 -16.12 -33.93
C THR A 236 -18.63 -15.23 -35.16
N LEU A 237 -17.72 -14.26 -35.04
CA LEU A 237 -17.27 -13.43 -36.17
C LEU A 237 -16.10 -14.08 -36.87
#